data_0645870570f2020dec2482cac321e420
#
_entry.id   0645870570f2020dec2482cac321e420
#
_cell.length_a   1.000
_cell.length_b   1.000
_cell.length_c   1.000
_cell.angle_alpha   90.00
_cell.angle_beta   90.00
_cell.angle_gamma   90.00
#
_symmetry.space_group_name_H-M   'P 1'
#
loop_
_entity.id
_entity.type
_entity.pdbx_description
1 polymer ?
#
loop_
_entity_poly.entity_id
_entity_poly.type
_entity_poly.pdbx_seq_one_letter_code
_entity_poly.pdbx_strand_id
1 'polypeptide(L)'
;IGGAPRPPWKVEPRPVLYINLERSADSMRRRFLMLGKVLGIQSMDHQVQFLNARGASLQSISRRLRSYRRDMPDAVAVVDSISRAGFGSLTEDETANRLVDMLNGTFGTWLGVGHTSRASDDHVYGSIHFDAGEDIGVKLSSERSGNILGISLTVVKSNDTAFPEPAYFAFEFSEGDDSQLIRVRTATKGEFPNLLLAVPVSRLEKLLSWLWENGPAKVTEISKATGVSPSHVIDLAKDHPDKIIKVSHGQYDAYRHRHKQ
;
A
#
# COMPACT_ATOMS: atom_id res chain seq x y z
N ILE A 1 -14.31 12.91 -5.95
CA ILE A 1 -13.97 14.18 -5.35
C ILE A 1 -13.33 15.00 -6.46
N GLY A 2 -14.07 15.98 -7.02
CA GLY A 2 -13.63 16.77 -8.15
C GLY A 2 -12.43 17.65 -7.80
N GLY A 3 -11.41 17.70 -8.67
CA GLY A 3 -10.26 18.61 -8.53
C GLY A 3 -9.02 18.05 -7.82
N ALA A 4 -9.11 16.91 -7.17
CA ALA A 4 -7.93 16.26 -6.61
C ALA A 4 -7.00 15.72 -7.73
N PRO A 5 -5.67 15.77 -7.54
CA PRO A 5 -4.76 15.08 -8.44
C PRO A 5 -5.16 13.60 -8.49
N ARG A 6 -5.40 13.12 -9.70
CA ARG A 6 -5.86 11.75 -9.89
C ARG A 6 -4.66 10.83 -10.02
N PRO A 7 -4.66 9.69 -9.32
CA PRO A 7 -3.70 8.64 -9.62
C PRO A 7 -3.88 8.19 -11.09
N PRO A 8 -2.90 7.54 -11.68
CA PRO A 8 -3.03 6.98 -13.04
C PRO A 8 -4.11 5.90 -13.13
N TRP A 9 -4.71 5.52 -11.99
CA TRP A 9 -5.77 4.52 -11.89
C TRP A 9 -7.13 5.13 -12.09
N LYS A 10 -8.05 4.35 -12.64
CA LYS A 10 -9.46 4.73 -12.71
C LYS A 10 -10.05 4.77 -11.30
N VAL A 11 -10.56 5.94 -10.90
CA VAL A 11 -11.19 6.13 -9.60
C VAL A 11 -12.67 6.44 -9.80
N GLU A 12 -13.53 5.67 -9.14
CA GLU A 12 -14.96 5.92 -9.08
C GLU A 12 -15.31 6.52 -7.69
N PRO A 13 -16.04 7.64 -7.64
CA PRO A 13 -16.46 8.22 -6.36
C PRO A 13 -17.37 7.25 -5.60
N ARG A 14 -17.07 7.03 -4.31
CA ARG A 14 -17.89 6.25 -3.40
C ARG A 14 -18.00 6.96 -2.06
N PRO A 15 -19.08 6.76 -1.32
CA PRO A 15 -19.15 7.19 0.06
C PRO A 15 -18.05 6.54 0.89
N VAL A 16 -17.53 7.26 1.88
CA VAL A 16 -16.45 6.76 2.76
C VAL A 16 -16.89 6.86 4.21
N LEU A 17 -16.76 5.77 4.96
CA LEU A 17 -16.80 5.78 6.41
C LEU A 17 -15.36 5.76 6.95
N TYR A 18 -14.90 6.88 7.48
CA TYR A 18 -13.55 6.98 8.07
C TYR A 18 -13.61 6.69 9.57
N ILE A 19 -13.01 5.58 9.99
CA ILE A 19 -12.97 5.10 11.37
C ILE A 19 -11.61 5.46 11.96
N ASN A 20 -11.57 6.53 12.75
CA ASN A 20 -10.36 6.99 13.40
C ASN A 20 -10.20 6.35 14.79
N LEU A 21 -9.22 5.51 14.96
CA LEU A 21 -8.89 4.82 16.20
C LEU A 21 -7.66 5.41 16.93
N GLU A 22 -6.90 6.27 16.25
CA GLU A 22 -5.59 6.68 16.73
C GLU A 22 -5.51 8.15 17.16
N ARG A 23 -6.06 9.06 16.38
CA ARG A 23 -5.87 10.50 16.56
C ARG A 23 -7.03 11.16 17.28
N SER A 24 -6.76 12.35 17.86
CA SER A 24 -7.84 13.16 18.41
C SER A 24 -8.77 13.66 17.29
N ALA A 25 -10.06 13.86 17.65
CA ALA A 25 -11.06 14.39 16.71
C ALA A 25 -10.63 15.74 16.11
N ASP A 26 -10.06 16.63 16.94
CA ASP A 26 -9.61 17.95 16.48
C ASP A 26 -8.43 17.88 15.53
N SER A 27 -7.48 16.95 15.75
CA SER A 27 -6.37 16.73 14.85
C SER A 27 -6.88 16.27 13.49
N MET A 28 -7.82 15.33 13.44
CA MET A 28 -8.42 14.84 12.20
C MET A 28 -9.22 15.92 11.51
N ARG A 29 -10.05 16.66 12.25
CA ARG A 29 -10.82 17.78 11.70
C ARG A 29 -9.92 18.82 11.02
N ARG A 30 -8.83 19.24 11.68
CA ARG A 30 -7.87 20.19 11.09
C ARG A 30 -7.27 19.66 9.79
N ARG A 31 -6.85 18.38 9.73
CA ARG A 31 -6.28 17.77 8.54
C ARG A 31 -7.26 17.73 7.38
N PHE A 32 -8.50 17.34 7.64
CA PHE A 32 -9.53 17.28 6.60
C PHE A 32 -9.93 18.66 6.10
N LEU A 33 -10.04 19.66 6.98
CA LEU A 33 -10.30 21.04 6.58
C LEU A 33 -9.15 21.60 5.72
N MET A 34 -7.90 21.33 6.11
CA MET A 34 -6.72 21.75 5.35
C MET A 34 -6.69 21.09 3.96
N LEU A 35 -6.87 19.76 3.89
CA LEU A 35 -6.96 19.04 2.63
C LEU A 35 -8.13 19.51 1.77
N GLY A 36 -9.31 19.69 2.35
CA GLY A 36 -10.48 20.20 1.65
C GLY A 36 -10.23 21.55 1.03
N LYS A 37 -9.62 22.48 1.76
CA LYS A 37 -9.25 23.81 1.27
C LYS A 37 -8.30 23.70 0.06
N VAL A 38 -7.24 22.91 0.16
CA VAL A 38 -6.24 22.77 -0.90
C VAL A 38 -6.80 22.05 -2.13
N LEU A 39 -7.70 21.09 -1.93
CA LEU A 39 -8.34 20.34 -3.01
C LEU A 39 -9.59 21.04 -3.60
N GLY A 40 -9.94 22.23 -3.09
CA GLY A 40 -11.12 22.98 -3.55
C GLY A 40 -12.46 22.28 -3.21
N ILE A 41 -12.48 21.45 -2.17
CA ILE A 41 -13.68 20.73 -1.73
C ILE A 41 -14.46 21.63 -0.80
N GLN A 42 -15.66 22.05 -1.24
CA GLN A 42 -16.51 22.96 -0.47
C GLN A 42 -17.25 22.28 0.68
N SER A 43 -17.67 21.01 0.49
CA SER A 43 -18.30 20.20 1.54
C SER A 43 -18.01 18.72 1.34
N MET A 44 -17.77 18.01 2.42
CA MET A 44 -17.59 16.56 2.45
C MET A 44 -18.79 15.84 3.08
N ASP A 45 -19.80 16.56 3.50
CA ASP A 45 -20.87 16.07 4.38
C ASP A 45 -21.65 14.87 3.86
N HIS A 46 -21.74 14.71 2.54
CA HIS A 46 -22.46 13.59 1.91
C HIS A 46 -21.58 12.45 1.43
N GLN A 47 -20.26 12.64 1.43
CA GLN A 47 -19.34 11.65 0.85
C GLN A 47 -18.42 11.01 1.89
N VAL A 48 -18.09 11.71 2.98
CA VAL A 48 -17.21 11.21 4.03
C VAL A 48 -17.89 11.37 5.38
N GLN A 49 -18.16 10.25 6.02
CA GLN A 49 -18.61 10.23 7.40
C GLN A 49 -17.47 9.84 8.32
N PHE A 50 -17.35 10.59 9.44
CA PHE A 50 -16.32 10.39 10.43
C PHE A 50 -16.86 9.66 11.66
N LEU A 51 -16.24 8.54 11.99
CA LEU A 51 -16.40 7.88 13.26
C LEU A 51 -15.12 8.04 14.09
N ASN A 52 -15.12 9.00 15.02
CA ASN A 52 -14.03 9.10 15.97
C ASN A 52 -14.24 8.09 17.09
N ALA A 53 -13.41 7.05 17.13
CA ALA A 53 -13.46 5.94 18.07
C ALA A 53 -12.11 5.72 18.77
N ARG A 54 -11.32 6.79 18.95
CA ARG A 54 -10.05 6.72 19.67
C ARG A 54 -10.24 6.15 21.07
N GLY A 55 -9.45 5.12 21.39
CA GLY A 55 -9.52 4.42 22.69
C GLY A 55 -10.60 3.35 22.79
N ALA A 56 -11.42 3.16 21.72
CA ALA A 56 -12.37 2.06 21.63
C ALA A 56 -11.80 0.95 20.76
N SER A 57 -12.18 -0.31 21.02
CA SER A 57 -11.94 -1.42 20.10
C SER A 57 -13.02 -1.48 19.04
N LEU A 58 -12.71 -2.02 17.86
CA LEU A 58 -13.73 -2.23 16.81
C LEU A 58 -14.87 -3.12 17.31
N GLN A 59 -14.57 -4.11 18.15
CA GLN A 59 -15.59 -4.97 18.76
C GLN A 59 -16.57 -4.17 19.62
N SER A 60 -16.06 -3.23 20.45
CA SER A 60 -16.90 -2.42 21.34
C SER A 60 -17.86 -1.50 20.57
N ILE A 61 -17.49 -1.09 19.36
CA ILE A 61 -18.32 -0.24 18.49
C ILE A 61 -19.05 -1.03 17.37
N SER A 62 -18.99 -2.35 17.38
CA SER A 62 -19.51 -3.22 16.30
C SER A 62 -20.98 -2.97 15.97
N ARG A 63 -21.82 -2.68 16.99
CA ARG A 63 -23.24 -2.32 16.77
C ARG A 63 -23.35 -1.04 15.94
N ARG A 64 -22.53 -0.04 16.24
CA ARG A 64 -22.49 1.23 15.51
C ARG A 64 -21.97 1.04 14.08
N LEU A 65 -20.96 0.20 13.89
CA LEU A 65 -20.45 -0.13 12.55
C LEU A 65 -21.52 -0.79 11.69
N ARG A 66 -22.29 -1.73 12.24
CA ARG A 66 -23.42 -2.35 11.52
C ARG A 66 -24.53 -1.35 11.18
N SER A 67 -24.78 -0.34 12.02
CA SER A 67 -25.71 0.73 11.66
C SER A 67 -25.20 1.51 10.44
N TYR A 68 -23.94 1.96 10.45
CA TYR A 68 -23.35 2.64 9.29
C TYR A 68 -23.41 1.80 8.01
N ARG A 69 -23.11 0.48 8.12
CA ARG A 69 -23.20 -0.43 6.96
C ARG A 69 -24.61 -0.49 6.38
N ARG A 70 -25.63 -0.49 7.22
CA ARG A 70 -27.03 -0.50 6.78
C ARG A 70 -27.42 0.82 6.11
N ASP A 71 -26.96 1.94 6.69
CA ASP A 71 -27.33 3.29 6.24
C ASP A 71 -26.51 3.72 5.01
N MET A 72 -25.32 3.12 4.80
CA MET A 72 -24.38 3.40 3.70
C MET A 72 -23.85 2.09 3.10
N PRO A 73 -24.67 1.29 2.41
CA PRO A 73 -24.29 -0.06 1.96
C PRO A 73 -23.11 -0.09 0.99
N ASP A 74 -22.91 0.96 0.19
CA ASP A 74 -21.86 1.05 -0.82
C ASP A 74 -20.62 1.82 -0.34
N ALA A 75 -20.57 2.19 0.95
CA ALA A 75 -19.43 2.91 1.48
C ALA A 75 -18.19 2.03 1.60
N VAL A 76 -17.03 2.62 1.29
CA VAL A 76 -15.74 2.08 1.63
C VAL A 76 -15.41 2.45 3.08
N ALA A 77 -15.15 1.47 3.93
CA ALA A 77 -14.71 1.72 5.30
C ALA A 77 -13.18 1.90 5.33
N VAL A 78 -12.70 3.03 5.85
CA VAL A 78 -11.27 3.27 6.10
C VAL A 78 -11.01 3.12 7.59
N VAL A 79 -10.14 2.19 7.98
CA VAL A 79 -9.76 1.92 9.39
C VAL A 79 -8.37 2.47 9.66
N ASP A 80 -8.28 3.57 10.39
CA ASP A 80 -7.02 4.25 10.72
C ASP A 80 -6.78 4.26 12.24
N SER A 81 -5.96 3.35 12.77
CA SER A 81 -5.19 2.31 12.10
C SER A 81 -5.59 0.93 12.65
N ILE A 82 -5.27 -0.13 11.88
CA ILE A 82 -5.54 -1.51 12.32
C ILE A 82 -4.75 -1.87 13.59
N SER A 83 -3.61 -1.23 13.83
CA SER A 83 -2.80 -1.41 15.05
C SER A 83 -3.55 -0.99 16.33
N ARG A 84 -4.61 -0.21 16.24
CA ARG A 84 -5.46 0.25 17.35
C ARG A 84 -6.82 -0.45 17.39
N ALA A 85 -7.02 -1.48 16.57
CA ALA A 85 -8.30 -2.19 16.50
C ALA A 85 -8.68 -2.93 17.81
N GLY A 86 -7.72 -3.23 18.68
CA GLY A 86 -7.98 -3.68 20.05
C GLY A 86 -8.35 -5.14 20.21
N PHE A 87 -7.79 -6.04 19.37
CA PHE A 87 -8.04 -7.49 19.42
C PHE A 87 -6.96 -8.31 20.14
N GLY A 88 -5.88 -7.70 20.61
CA GLY A 88 -4.71 -8.36 21.20
C GLY A 88 -3.43 -8.01 20.46
N SER A 89 -2.42 -8.89 20.52
CA SER A 89 -1.16 -8.67 19.79
C SER A 89 -1.37 -8.91 18.30
N LEU A 90 -0.98 -7.94 17.49
CA LEU A 90 -1.06 -8.06 16.01
C LEU A 90 -0.14 -9.14 15.45
N THR A 91 0.83 -9.63 16.23
CA THR A 91 1.74 -10.70 15.83
C THR A 91 1.11 -12.09 15.99
N GLU A 92 -0.06 -12.18 16.62
CA GLU A 92 -0.79 -13.43 16.78
C GLU A 92 -1.73 -13.66 15.59
N ASP A 93 -1.66 -14.83 15.00
CA ASP A 93 -2.45 -15.22 13.83
C ASP A 93 -3.96 -15.16 14.10
N GLU A 94 -4.38 -15.58 15.29
CA GLU A 94 -5.78 -15.53 15.71
C GLU A 94 -6.31 -14.09 15.76
N THR A 95 -5.49 -13.15 16.23
CA THR A 95 -5.82 -11.72 16.29
C THR A 95 -5.99 -11.14 14.90
N ALA A 96 -5.08 -11.45 13.98
CA ALA A 96 -5.15 -11.00 12.59
C ALA A 96 -6.39 -11.56 11.89
N ASN A 97 -6.64 -12.86 11.99
CA ASN A 97 -7.80 -13.51 11.38
C ASN A 97 -9.13 -12.93 11.92
N ARG A 98 -9.26 -12.77 13.24
CA ARG A 98 -10.47 -12.16 13.84
C ARG A 98 -10.74 -10.75 13.31
N LEU A 99 -9.68 -9.94 13.13
CA LEU A 99 -9.83 -8.59 12.62
C LEU A 99 -10.31 -8.60 11.16
N VAL A 100 -9.67 -9.40 10.31
CA VAL A 100 -10.04 -9.55 8.90
C VAL A 100 -11.47 -10.09 8.78
N ASP A 101 -11.82 -11.14 9.51
CA ASP A 101 -13.17 -11.73 9.51
C ASP A 101 -14.24 -10.74 9.96
N MET A 102 -13.93 -9.94 11.00
CA MET A 102 -14.86 -8.93 11.49
C MET A 102 -15.09 -7.83 10.44
N LEU A 103 -14.03 -7.37 9.77
CA LEU A 103 -14.13 -6.36 8.72
C LEU A 103 -14.87 -6.90 7.51
N ASN A 104 -14.55 -8.11 7.05
CA ASN A 104 -15.24 -8.80 5.95
C ASN A 104 -16.73 -9.05 6.26
N GLY A 105 -17.03 -9.46 7.49
CA GLY A 105 -18.42 -9.66 7.95
C GLY A 105 -19.21 -8.37 8.15
N THR A 106 -18.52 -7.22 8.25
CA THR A 106 -19.18 -5.92 8.49
C THR A 106 -19.30 -5.09 7.23
N PHE A 107 -18.29 -5.04 6.38
CA PHE A 107 -18.21 -4.15 5.22
C PHE A 107 -18.05 -4.94 3.93
N GLY A 108 -18.64 -4.45 2.84
CA GLY A 108 -18.41 -5.02 1.50
C GLY A 108 -17.04 -4.64 0.92
N THR A 109 -16.52 -3.47 1.33
CA THR A 109 -15.18 -3.00 0.95
C THR A 109 -14.58 -2.23 2.12
N TRP A 110 -13.35 -2.53 2.47
CA TRP A 110 -12.63 -1.80 3.51
C TRP A 110 -11.15 -1.59 3.13
N LEU A 111 -10.55 -0.57 3.71
CA LEU A 111 -9.13 -0.23 3.61
C LEU A 111 -8.56 -0.10 5.02
N GLY A 112 -7.58 -0.94 5.34
CA GLY A 112 -6.87 -0.87 6.60
C GLY A 112 -5.58 -0.06 6.46
N VAL A 113 -5.37 0.93 7.33
CA VAL A 113 -4.10 1.63 7.43
C VAL A 113 -3.24 0.91 8.46
N GLY A 114 -2.11 0.39 8.02
CA GLY A 114 -1.12 -0.29 8.86
C GLY A 114 0.23 0.39 8.82
N HIS A 115 1.08 0.09 9.81
CA HIS A 115 2.50 0.46 9.80
C HIS A 115 3.32 -0.71 9.29
N THR A 116 4.44 -0.45 8.64
CA THR A 116 5.44 -1.47 8.32
C THR A 116 6.27 -1.82 9.55
N SER A 117 6.89 -2.99 9.54
CA SER A 117 7.85 -3.38 10.57
C SER A 117 9.09 -2.46 10.54
N ARG A 118 9.67 -2.17 11.71
CA ARG A 118 10.96 -1.45 11.77
C ARG A 118 12.14 -2.27 11.22
N ALA A 119 11.99 -3.58 11.16
CA ALA A 119 13.04 -4.49 10.68
C ALA A 119 12.96 -4.75 9.17
N SER A 120 11.78 -4.55 8.57
CA SER A 120 11.55 -4.73 7.13
C SER A 120 10.36 -3.88 6.70
N ASP A 121 10.53 -3.17 5.59
CA ASP A 121 9.47 -2.36 4.97
C ASP A 121 8.55 -3.17 4.03
N ASP A 122 8.77 -4.48 3.93
CA ASP A 122 8.12 -5.29 2.88
C ASP A 122 6.74 -5.80 3.28
N HIS A 123 6.42 -5.80 4.60
CA HIS A 123 5.16 -6.33 5.12
C HIS A 123 4.51 -5.39 6.13
N VAL A 124 3.19 -5.47 6.25
CA VAL A 124 2.46 -4.81 7.34
C VAL A 124 2.94 -5.38 8.66
N TYR A 125 3.17 -4.51 9.66
CA TYR A 125 3.53 -4.95 11.01
C TYR A 125 2.44 -5.84 11.59
N GLY A 126 2.80 -7.06 11.95
CA GLY A 126 1.91 -8.04 12.56
C GLY A 126 2.10 -9.44 11.98
N SER A 127 1.05 -10.23 12.05
CA SER A 127 1.02 -11.57 11.48
C SER A 127 0.99 -11.54 9.96
N ILE A 128 1.61 -12.54 9.32
CA ILE A 128 1.53 -12.78 7.87
C ILE A 128 0.08 -12.98 7.38
N HIS A 129 -0.85 -13.27 8.28
CA HIS A 129 -2.26 -13.41 7.95
C HIS A 129 -2.93 -12.10 7.54
N PHE A 130 -2.35 -10.94 7.87
CA PHE A 130 -2.80 -9.67 7.27
C PHE A 130 -2.52 -9.65 5.77
N ASP A 131 -1.29 -10.01 5.38
CA ASP A 131 -0.92 -10.09 3.96
C ASP A 131 -1.72 -11.18 3.22
N ALA A 132 -2.06 -12.30 3.90
CA ALA A 132 -2.88 -13.35 3.32
C ALA A 132 -4.34 -12.95 3.14
N GLY A 133 -4.88 -12.17 4.09
CA GLY A 133 -6.29 -11.76 4.13
C GLY A 133 -6.64 -10.51 3.32
N GLU A 134 -5.67 -9.84 2.72
CA GLU A 134 -5.90 -8.70 1.83
C GLU A 134 -5.98 -9.12 0.36
N ASP A 135 -6.86 -8.49 -0.41
CA ASP A 135 -6.93 -8.67 -1.87
C ASP A 135 -5.93 -7.77 -2.59
N ILE A 136 -5.73 -6.56 -2.06
CA ILE A 136 -4.82 -5.55 -2.62
C ILE A 136 -3.99 -4.95 -1.50
N GLY A 137 -2.67 -5.07 -1.60
CA GLY A 137 -1.70 -4.40 -0.76
C GLY A 137 -1.13 -3.16 -1.44
N VAL A 138 -1.15 -2.00 -0.74
CA VAL A 138 -0.58 -0.75 -1.24
C VAL A 138 0.47 -0.25 -0.25
N LYS A 139 1.72 -0.15 -0.69
CA LYS A 139 2.80 0.46 0.06
C LYS A 139 2.80 1.97 -0.18
N LEU A 140 2.84 2.74 0.90
CA LEU A 140 3.05 4.17 0.89
C LEU A 140 4.49 4.45 1.34
N SER A 141 5.27 5.12 0.50
CA SER A 141 6.61 5.60 0.82
C SER A 141 6.66 7.12 0.73
N SER A 142 7.54 7.75 1.50
CA SER A 142 7.64 9.20 1.52
C SER A 142 9.09 9.68 1.49
N GLU A 143 9.33 10.80 0.83
CA GLU A 143 10.61 11.51 0.80
C GLU A 143 10.35 12.99 1.02
N ARG A 144 11.17 13.65 1.83
CA ARG A 144 11.07 15.09 2.07
C ARG A 144 12.22 15.82 1.40
N SER A 145 11.89 16.83 0.61
CA SER A 145 12.84 17.76 -0.02
C SER A 145 12.41 19.18 0.32
N GLY A 146 13.10 19.81 1.29
CA GLY A 146 12.72 21.14 1.80
C GLY A 146 11.28 21.15 2.37
N ASN A 147 10.45 22.03 1.85
CA ASN A 147 9.05 22.18 2.22
C ASN A 147 8.11 21.27 1.41
N ILE A 148 8.63 20.37 0.60
CA ILE A 148 7.83 19.44 -0.21
C ILE A 148 7.97 18.02 0.37
N LEU A 149 6.82 17.36 0.54
CA LEU A 149 6.73 15.95 0.89
C LEU A 149 6.27 15.17 -0.35
N GLY A 150 7.20 14.41 -0.93
CA GLY A 150 6.90 13.43 -1.97
C GLY A 150 6.31 12.17 -1.36
N ILE A 151 5.29 11.60 -1.99
CA ILE A 151 4.66 10.35 -1.61
C ILE A 151 4.52 9.47 -2.85
N SER A 152 4.87 8.19 -2.72
CA SER A 152 4.53 7.16 -3.71
C SER A 152 3.50 6.19 -3.14
N LEU A 153 2.54 5.81 -3.98
CA LEU A 153 1.63 4.70 -3.75
C LEU A 153 1.97 3.59 -4.73
N THR A 154 2.40 2.45 -4.22
CA THR A 154 2.81 1.30 -5.04
C THR A 154 1.97 0.10 -4.64
N VAL A 155 1.29 -0.53 -5.61
CA VAL A 155 0.60 -1.80 -5.38
C VAL A 155 1.66 -2.89 -5.25
N VAL A 156 1.70 -3.55 -4.10
CA VAL A 156 2.68 -4.60 -3.76
C VAL A 156 2.06 -6.00 -3.77
N LYS A 157 0.73 -6.06 -3.71
CA LYS A 157 -0.07 -7.28 -3.84
C LYS A 157 -1.36 -6.98 -4.58
N SER A 158 -1.77 -7.89 -5.46
CA SER A 158 -3.09 -7.92 -6.10
C SER A 158 -3.43 -9.35 -6.47
N ASN A 159 -4.61 -9.82 -6.05
CA ASN A 159 -5.06 -11.17 -6.33
C ASN A 159 -5.67 -11.28 -7.74
N ASP A 160 -6.38 -10.24 -8.20
CA ASP A 160 -7.27 -10.34 -9.36
C ASP A 160 -6.87 -9.42 -10.53
N THR A 161 -5.94 -8.50 -10.32
CA THR A 161 -5.57 -7.51 -11.35
C THR A 161 -4.06 -7.41 -11.54
N ALA A 162 -3.64 -6.97 -12.73
CA ALA A 162 -2.25 -6.59 -12.96
C ALA A 162 -1.85 -5.41 -12.06
N PHE A 163 -0.57 -5.35 -11.68
CA PHE A 163 -0.05 -4.22 -10.91
C PHE A 163 -0.06 -2.95 -11.76
N PRO A 164 -0.77 -1.91 -11.32
CA PRO A 164 -0.71 -0.62 -11.99
C PRO A 164 0.66 0.05 -11.73
N GLU A 165 1.03 0.99 -12.60
CA GLU A 165 2.17 1.85 -12.35
C GLU A 165 2.01 2.60 -11.03
N PRO A 166 3.11 2.81 -10.26
CA PRO A 166 3.08 3.58 -9.04
C PRO A 166 2.59 5.01 -9.27
N ALA A 167 1.80 5.53 -8.33
CA ALA A 167 1.34 6.90 -8.35
C ALA A 167 2.21 7.77 -7.44
N TYR A 168 2.62 8.95 -7.93
CA TYR A 168 3.46 9.89 -7.21
C TYR A 168 2.72 11.19 -6.96
N PHE A 169 2.81 11.71 -5.73
CA PHE A 169 2.20 12.97 -5.32
C PHE A 169 3.22 13.85 -4.59
N ALA A 170 3.07 15.15 -4.74
CA ALA A 170 3.81 16.15 -3.99
C ALA A 170 2.85 16.98 -3.13
N PHE A 171 3.15 17.09 -1.84
CA PHE A 171 2.48 17.92 -0.86
C PHE A 171 3.40 19.08 -0.53
N GLU A 172 3.02 20.27 -0.93
CA GLU A 172 3.80 21.49 -0.77
C GLU A 172 3.31 22.25 0.46
N PHE A 173 4.24 22.62 1.34
CA PHE A 173 3.93 23.32 2.58
C PHE A 173 4.46 24.77 2.51
N SER A 174 3.85 25.68 3.25
CA SER A 174 4.38 27.03 3.42
C SER A 174 5.72 27.00 4.17
N GLU A 175 6.57 27.99 3.91
CA GLU A 175 7.76 28.24 4.70
C GLU A 175 7.37 28.88 6.04
N GLY A 176 8.15 28.61 7.09
CA GLY A 176 7.97 29.15 8.43
C GLY A 176 7.42 28.18 9.45
N ASP A 177 7.26 28.64 10.69
CA ASP A 177 6.92 27.81 11.86
C ASP A 177 5.51 27.20 11.78
N ASP A 178 4.57 27.87 11.09
CA ASP A 178 3.20 27.41 10.83
C ASP A 178 3.05 26.65 9.51
N SER A 179 3.95 25.70 9.25
CA SER A 179 3.97 24.89 8.01
C SER A 179 2.59 24.38 7.60
N GLN A 180 1.88 25.13 6.76
CA GLN A 180 0.55 24.82 6.26
C GLN A 180 0.65 24.18 4.88
N LEU A 181 -0.16 23.14 4.63
CA LEU A 181 -0.30 22.57 3.30
C LEU A 181 -0.94 23.61 2.36
N ILE A 182 -0.23 23.97 1.30
CA ILE A 182 -0.66 24.97 0.31
C ILE A 182 -1.07 24.36 -1.02
N ARG A 183 -0.50 23.20 -1.38
CA ARG A 183 -0.79 22.54 -2.64
C ARG A 183 -0.61 21.03 -2.55
N VAL A 184 -1.45 20.29 -3.28
CA VAL A 184 -1.26 18.88 -3.58
C VAL A 184 -1.32 18.72 -5.09
N ARG A 185 -0.34 18.01 -5.67
CA ARG A 185 -0.28 17.74 -7.12
C ARG A 185 0.25 16.35 -7.40
N THR A 186 0.05 15.89 -8.61
CA THR A 186 0.76 14.71 -9.12
C THR A 186 2.24 15.08 -9.30
N ALA A 187 3.12 14.17 -8.94
CA ALA A 187 4.57 14.30 -9.14
C ALA A 187 5.04 13.36 -10.26
N THR A 188 6.18 13.68 -10.84
CA THR A 188 6.83 12.81 -11.83
C THR A 188 7.74 11.78 -11.16
N LYS A 189 7.97 10.67 -11.84
CA LYS A 189 8.81 9.56 -11.36
C LYS A 189 10.24 9.99 -10.97
N GLY A 190 10.82 11.02 -11.61
CA GLY A 190 12.18 11.49 -11.34
C GLY A 190 12.30 12.59 -10.27
N GLU A 191 11.18 13.13 -9.77
CA GLU A 191 11.17 14.27 -8.85
C GLU A 191 11.64 13.92 -7.44
N PHE A 192 11.44 12.66 -7.03
CA PHE A 192 11.84 12.12 -5.73
C PHE A 192 12.65 10.84 -5.93
N PRO A 193 14.00 10.93 -6.09
CA PRO A 193 14.83 9.78 -6.45
C PRO A 193 14.76 8.60 -5.47
N ASN A 194 14.65 8.89 -4.15
CA ASN A 194 14.60 7.84 -3.14
C ASN A 194 13.25 7.08 -3.15
N LEU A 195 12.17 7.68 -3.64
CA LEU A 195 10.90 6.98 -3.82
C LEU A 195 10.97 5.95 -4.96
N LEU A 196 11.84 6.14 -5.93
CA LEU A 196 12.09 5.16 -6.99
C LEU A 196 12.75 3.89 -6.46
N LEU A 197 13.67 4.06 -5.50
CA LEU A 197 14.36 2.94 -4.84
C LEU A 197 13.44 2.16 -3.90
N ALA A 198 12.36 2.78 -3.44
CA ALA A 198 11.37 2.18 -2.56
C ALA A 198 10.29 1.37 -3.30
N VAL A 199 10.25 1.41 -4.63
CA VAL A 199 9.36 0.54 -5.42
C VAL A 199 9.84 -0.89 -5.25
N PRO A 200 9.03 -1.82 -4.75
CA PRO A 200 9.41 -3.22 -4.68
C PRO A 200 9.71 -3.71 -6.10
N VAL A 201 10.95 -3.98 -6.36
CA VAL A 201 11.34 -4.66 -7.59
C VAL A 201 10.70 -6.04 -7.51
N SER A 202 9.87 -6.41 -8.49
CA SER A 202 9.22 -7.72 -8.50
C SER A 202 10.28 -8.82 -8.34
N ARG A 203 9.91 -9.96 -7.76
CA ARG A 203 10.83 -11.10 -7.63
C ARG A 203 11.45 -11.49 -8.98
N LEU A 204 10.65 -11.39 -10.03
CA LEU A 204 11.11 -11.61 -11.40
C LEU A 204 12.15 -10.58 -11.83
N GLU A 205 11.92 -9.30 -11.59
CA GLU A 205 12.85 -8.24 -11.95
C GLU A 205 14.15 -8.31 -11.15
N LYS A 206 14.07 -8.61 -9.82
CA LYS A 206 15.26 -8.86 -9.00
C LYS A 206 16.12 -9.98 -9.57
N LEU A 207 15.45 -11.07 -9.96
CA LEU A 207 16.11 -12.24 -10.53
C LEU A 207 16.72 -11.94 -11.88
N LEU A 208 15.97 -11.27 -12.77
CA LEU A 208 16.45 -10.88 -14.10
C LEU A 208 17.59 -9.89 -14.03
N SER A 209 17.49 -8.84 -13.22
CA SER A 209 18.57 -7.86 -13.04
C SER A 209 19.85 -8.52 -12.56
N TRP A 210 19.75 -9.37 -11.56
CA TRP A 210 20.89 -10.10 -11.03
C TRP A 210 21.52 -11.04 -12.07
N LEU A 211 20.71 -11.81 -12.82
CA LEU A 211 21.17 -12.69 -13.88
C LEU A 211 21.79 -11.92 -15.06
N TRP A 212 21.26 -10.72 -15.37
CA TRP A 212 21.87 -9.84 -16.39
C TRP A 212 23.29 -9.39 -16.01
N GLU A 213 23.52 -9.11 -14.74
CA GLU A 213 24.80 -8.64 -14.24
C GLU A 213 25.82 -9.76 -14.03
N ASN A 214 25.35 -10.91 -13.53
CA ASN A 214 26.23 -12.00 -13.06
C ASN A 214 26.30 -13.20 -14.01
N GLY A 215 25.38 -13.32 -14.97
CA GLY A 215 25.31 -14.43 -15.90
C GLY A 215 24.69 -15.70 -15.31
N PRO A 216 24.94 -16.86 -15.96
CA PRO A 216 24.34 -18.13 -15.55
C PRO A 216 24.78 -18.55 -14.15
N ALA A 217 23.80 -18.88 -13.29
CA ALA A 217 24.09 -19.24 -11.90
C ALA A 217 23.16 -20.37 -11.38
N LYS A 218 23.60 -21.02 -10.30
CA LYS A 218 22.80 -22.03 -9.62
C LYS A 218 21.64 -21.39 -8.83
N VAL A 219 20.52 -22.12 -8.72
CA VAL A 219 19.36 -21.66 -7.93
C VAL A 219 19.74 -21.20 -6.53
N THR A 220 20.69 -21.87 -5.87
CA THR A 220 21.14 -21.52 -4.51
C THR A 220 21.89 -20.19 -4.45
N GLU A 221 22.68 -19.89 -5.48
CA GLU A 221 23.43 -18.62 -5.62
C GLU A 221 22.46 -17.46 -5.89
N ILE A 222 21.55 -17.66 -6.85
CA ILE A 222 20.49 -16.72 -7.17
C ILE A 222 19.63 -16.42 -5.94
N SER A 223 19.18 -17.45 -5.24
CA SER A 223 18.36 -17.32 -4.02
C SER A 223 19.09 -16.51 -2.94
N LYS A 224 20.35 -16.82 -2.69
CA LYS A 224 21.16 -16.11 -1.68
C LYS A 224 21.36 -14.63 -2.03
N ALA A 225 21.57 -14.34 -3.30
CA ALA A 225 21.86 -12.98 -3.75
C ALA A 225 20.59 -12.11 -3.87
N THR A 226 19.46 -12.68 -4.31
CA THR A 226 18.22 -11.94 -4.61
C THR A 226 17.22 -11.97 -3.48
N GLY A 227 17.38 -12.87 -2.50
CA GLY A 227 16.37 -13.14 -1.46
C GLY A 227 15.13 -13.89 -1.96
N VAL A 228 15.10 -14.30 -3.24
CA VAL A 228 14.01 -15.12 -3.80
C VAL A 228 14.24 -16.58 -3.41
N SER A 229 13.25 -17.25 -2.81
CA SER A 229 13.42 -18.65 -2.39
C SER A 229 13.71 -19.58 -3.58
N PRO A 230 14.43 -20.70 -3.36
CA PRO A 230 14.80 -21.63 -4.43
C PRO A 230 13.60 -22.16 -5.23
N SER A 231 12.48 -22.46 -4.55
CA SER A 231 11.25 -22.88 -5.21
C SER A 231 10.69 -21.81 -6.14
N HIS A 232 10.61 -20.56 -5.65
CA HIS A 232 10.14 -19.43 -6.47
C HIS A 232 11.05 -19.12 -7.67
N VAL A 233 12.38 -19.31 -7.57
CA VAL A 233 13.28 -19.17 -8.72
C VAL A 233 12.91 -20.20 -9.81
N ILE A 234 12.63 -21.44 -9.41
CA ILE A 234 12.23 -22.49 -10.34
C ILE A 234 10.86 -22.21 -10.97
N ASP A 235 9.90 -21.75 -10.18
CA ASP A 235 8.55 -21.45 -10.65
C ASP A 235 8.58 -20.23 -11.61
N LEU A 236 9.28 -19.15 -11.26
CA LEU A 236 9.47 -18.01 -12.15
C LEU A 236 10.12 -18.39 -13.48
N ALA A 237 11.08 -19.32 -13.47
CA ALA A 237 11.70 -19.80 -14.70
C ALA A 237 10.76 -20.64 -15.56
N LYS A 238 9.80 -21.36 -14.96
CA LYS A 238 8.76 -22.11 -15.68
C LYS A 238 7.69 -21.16 -16.26
N ASP A 239 7.31 -20.17 -15.47
CA ASP A 239 6.24 -19.22 -15.84
C ASP A 239 6.70 -18.18 -16.88
N HIS A 240 8.02 -17.90 -16.93
CA HIS A 240 8.62 -16.93 -17.85
C HIS A 240 9.77 -17.51 -18.68
N PRO A 241 9.52 -18.57 -19.49
CA PRO A 241 10.55 -19.19 -20.31
C PRO A 241 11.11 -18.30 -21.42
N ASP A 242 10.39 -17.22 -21.74
CA ASP A 242 10.80 -16.14 -22.63
C ASP A 242 11.84 -15.18 -22.02
N LYS A 243 11.95 -15.17 -20.68
CA LYS A 243 12.84 -14.26 -19.93
C LYS A 243 13.96 -14.99 -19.20
N ILE A 244 13.71 -16.21 -18.74
CA ILE A 244 14.65 -17.03 -17.97
C ILE A 244 14.83 -18.37 -18.67
N ILE A 245 16.07 -18.70 -18.99
CA ILE A 245 16.42 -19.96 -19.62
C ILE A 245 17.12 -20.88 -18.63
N LYS A 246 16.79 -22.17 -18.67
CA LYS A 246 17.51 -23.21 -17.97
C LYS A 246 18.73 -23.60 -18.79
N VAL A 247 19.93 -23.30 -18.30
CA VAL A 247 21.19 -23.57 -18.96
C VAL A 247 21.66 -24.99 -18.74
N SER A 248 21.52 -25.48 -17.51
CA SER A 248 21.84 -26.85 -17.10
C SER A 248 21.00 -27.28 -15.90
N HIS A 249 21.27 -28.48 -15.34
CA HIS A 249 20.55 -28.93 -14.15
C HIS A 249 20.73 -27.98 -12.97
N GLY A 250 19.63 -27.34 -12.53
CA GLY A 250 19.63 -26.37 -11.43
C GLY A 250 20.33 -25.05 -11.71
N GLN A 251 20.67 -24.73 -12.95
CA GLN A 251 21.32 -23.50 -13.36
C GLN A 251 20.48 -22.73 -14.37
N TYR A 252 20.32 -21.42 -14.14
CA TYR A 252 19.47 -20.52 -14.92
C TYR A 252 20.23 -19.28 -15.34
N ASP A 253 19.80 -18.66 -16.46
CA ASP A 253 20.29 -17.36 -16.97
C ASP A 253 19.13 -16.52 -17.49
N ALA A 254 19.33 -15.20 -17.59
CA ALA A 254 18.39 -14.33 -18.29
C ALA A 254 18.46 -14.57 -19.80
N TYR A 255 17.29 -14.61 -20.44
CA TYR A 255 17.25 -14.72 -21.90
C TYR A 255 17.81 -13.47 -22.56
N ARG A 256 18.98 -13.58 -23.17
CA ARG A 256 19.62 -12.50 -23.92
C ARG A 256 19.31 -12.68 -25.39
N HIS A 257 18.57 -11.76 -25.98
CA HIS A 257 18.49 -11.72 -27.44
C HIS A 257 19.92 -11.60 -27.98
N ARG A 258 20.44 -12.68 -28.55
CA ARG A 258 21.67 -12.59 -29.35
C ARG A 258 21.35 -11.68 -30.51
N HIS A 259 21.84 -10.45 -30.48
CA HIS A 259 21.96 -9.66 -31.69
C HIS A 259 22.79 -10.50 -32.65
N LYS A 260 22.14 -11.00 -33.71
CA LYS A 260 22.88 -11.53 -34.86
C LYS A 260 23.73 -10.36 -35.36
N GLN A 261 25.04 -10.49 -35.18
CA GLN A 261 26.01 -9.68 -35.90
C GLN A 261 25.92 -10.06 -37.38
#